data_3336a16b93acd885078a95817cc1336a
#
_entry.id   3336a16b93acd885078a95817cc1336a
#
_cell.length_a   1.000
_cell.length_b   1.000
_cell.length_c   1.000
_cell.angle_alpha   90.00
_cell.angle_beta   90.00
_cell.angle_gamma   90.00
#
_symmetry.space_group_name_H-M   'P 1'
#
loop_
_entity.id
_entity.type
_entity.pdbx_description
1 polymer ?
#
loop_
_entity_poly.entity_id
_entity_poly.type
_entity_poly.pdbx_seq_one_letter_code
_entity_poly.pdbx_strand_id
1 'polypeptide(L)'
;MADVDGGSPEQLVSGSEIARLAGVTRAAVSNWRRRYEDFPAPVGGGVNSPLFAFGEVQEWLESQSKGQGVSDEVRLWQAVRGAYGEDAVAGVVDVALWLVGGEGASGLPGDVGRLAEGLARDGSAAAVVEALAFRVAESGGRSGSDRVTSERIVRALRHLAPPLDEGSTVLDPACGIGTLLLSVGPRHGVKRFGQEREPHSARLAQLRAELGGRGDVVVAEGDSLCGDQWSEVRADLVVCDPPVGVTEWGRENLLLDARWEFGTPPKAEGELAWLQHAYAHTAPGGRVLVVMPASVAYRKAGRRIRAEIVRRGVLTRVVALPAGVAASHALPVHVWELTRPRDVSGAASAVRLVDLTGNEPDGPLEPAPHQVADVSLVDLLDDAVDLTPGRYAMASHRDYLAEYVSLRARLEGQLERLAELLPALAEGAGPGSLEASTVSVSELARAGLVEFGDAEPVSVSDQLDTDYLRGFLHNAANTRRSTSATGTYRFDGRGGRVPKMDVAAQRRYGRAFNAVQEFERGMREVADLGRRAVELARDGLGNGALAPPADQDG
;
A
#
# COMPACT_ATOMS: atom_id res chain seq x y z
N MET A 1 25.10 49.32 0.51
CA MET A 1 24.73 48.51 -0.65
C MET A 1 25.39 47.18 -0.42
N ALA A 2 24.65 46.23 0.10
CA ALA A 2 25.08 44.86 0.24
C ALA A 2 24.22 44.03 -0.74
N ASP A 3 24.89 43.40 -1.69
CA ASP A 3 24.31 42.46 -2.62
C ASP A 3 23.62 41.33 -1.87
N VAL A 4 22.32 41.17 -2.06
CA VAL A 4 21.58 40.00 -1.63
C VAL A 4 21.65 39.02 -2.79
N ASP A 5 22.55 38.06 -2.67
CA ASP A 5 22.67 36.89 -3.55
C ASP A 5 21.37 36.10 -3.47
N GLY A 6 20.57 36.14 -4.52
CA GLY A 6 19.31 35.42 -4.65
C GLY A 6 19.57 33.95 -4.99
N GLY A 7 19.95 33.14 -4.01
CA GLY A 7 20.04 31.70 -4.17
C GLY A 7 18.67 31.11 -4.49
N SER A 8 18.56 30.40 -5.62
CA SER A 8 17.40 29.56 -5.94
C SER A 8 17.08 28.63 -4.77
N PRO A 9 15.81 28.33 -4.45
CA PRO A 9 15.47 27.46 -3.35
C PRO A 9 16.10 26.08 -3.57
N GLU A 10 16.90 25.65 -2.61
CA GLU A 10 17.64 24.40 -2.63
C GLU A 10 16.64 23.23 -2.71
N GLN A 11 16.71 22.45 -3.78
CA GLN A 11 15.82 21.32 -4.02
C GLN A 11 16.08 20.22 -3.00
N LEU A 12 15.05 19.74 -2.30
CA LEU A 12 15.15 18.72 -1.27
C LEU A 12 14.61 17.38 -1.74
N VAL A 13 15.35 16.29 -1.44
CA VAL A 13 14.97 14.92 -1.78
C VAL A 13 14.91 14.03 -0.54
N SER A 14 13.98 13.09 -0.51
CA SER A 14 13.83 12.10 0.56
C SER A 14 14.68 10.84 0.30
N GLY A 15 14.90 10.02 1.34
CA GLY A 15 15.61 8.76 1.20
C GLY A 15 15.00 7.76 0.20
N SER A 16 13.69 7.84 -0.06
CA SER A 16 13.02 7.06 -1.11
C SER A 16 13.31 7.58 -2.52
N GLU A 17 13.43 8.90 -2.67
CA GLU A 17 13.84 9.51 -3.94
C GLU A 17 15.31 9.24 -4.24
N ILE A 18 16.18 9.28 -3.24
CA ILE A 18 17.59 8.89 -3.38
C ILE A 18 17.72 7.42 -3.80
N ALA A 19 16.94 6.52 -3.20
CA ALA A 19 16.94 5.11 -3.56
C ALA A 19 16.58 4.90 -5.06
N ARG A 20 15.63 5.67 -5.55
CA ARG A 20 15.20 5.65 -6.95
C ARG A 20 16.25 6.26 -7.88
N LEU A 21 16.87 7.37 -7.48
CA LEU A 21 17.99 8.01 -8.20
C LEU A 21 19.15 7.04 -8.43
N ALA A 22 19.44 6.24 -7.43
CA ALA A 22 20.57 5.30 -7.45
C ALA A 22 20.21 3.89 -7.95
N GLY A 23 18.93 3.62 -8.28
CA GLY A 23 18.48 2.28 -8.69
C GLY A 23 18.58 1.22 -7.59
N VAL A 24 18.44 1.61 -6.30
CA VAL A 24 18.62 0.72 -5.15
C VAL A 24 17.38 0.75 -4.23
N THR A 25 17.36 -0.11 -3.21
CA THR A 25 16.29 -0.12 -2.21
C THR A 25 16.45 1.03 -1.19
N ARG A 26 15.34 1.47 -0.56
CA ARG A 26 15.37 2.44 0.55
C ARG A 26 16.26 1.98 1.72
N ALA A 27 16.33 0.68 1.95
CA ALA A 27 17.21 0.08 2.95
C ALA A 27 18.69 0.31 2.61
N ALA A 28 19.08 0.24 1.33
CA ALA A 28 20.43 0.53 0.88
C ALA A 28 20.82 1.98 1.15
N VAL A 29 19.94 2.96 0.88
CA VAL A 29 20.19 4.38 1.19
C VAL A 29 20.31 4.59 2.70
N SER A 30 19.49 3.93 3.51
CA SER A 30 19.60 3.98 4.97
C SER A 30 20.94 3.41 5.47
N ASN A 31 21.47 2.39 4.79
CA ASN A 31 22.80 1.84 5.07
C ASN A 31 23.91 2.79 4.64
N TRP A 32 23.78 3.45 3.48
CA TRP A 32 24.75 4.44 3.02
C TRP A 32 24.92 5.57 4.05
N ARG A 33 23.84 6.15 4.53
CA ARG A 33 23.86 7.18 5.60
C ARG A 33 24.60 6.75 6.86
N ARG A 34 24.62 5.46 7.18
CA ARG A 34 25.29 4.93 8.37
C ARG A 34 26.74 4.55 8.12
N ARG A 35 27.07 4.17 6.87
CA ARG A 35 28.35 3.57 6.51
C ARG A 35 29.34 4.59 5.94
N TYR A 36 28.84 5.62 5.28
CA TYR A 36 29.67 6.62 4.60
C TYR A 36 29.58 7.94 5.35
N GLU A 37 30.71 8.39 5.89
CA GLU A 37 30.79 9.66 6.62
C GLU A 37 30.60 10.88 5.71
N ASP A 38 30.92 10.70 4.41
CA ASP A 38 30.76 11.68 3.33
C ASP A 38 29.34 11.70 2.71
N PHE A 39 28.39 10.89 3.22
CA PHE A 39 27.01 10.94 2.73
C PHE A 39 26.37 12.27 3.14
N PRO A 40 25.64 12.96 2.23
CA PRO A 40 25.02 14.25 2.50
C PRO A 40 24.25 14.33 3.81
N ALA A 41 24.42 15.41 4.54
CA ALA A 41 23.70 15.64 5.80
C ALA A 41 22.23 16.00 5.51
N PRO A 42 21.28 15.61 6.37
CA PRO A 42 19.90 16.05 6.21
C PRO A 42 19.77 17.55 6.47
N VAL A 43 19.19 18.29 5.53
CA VAL A 43 18.96 19.74 5.62
C VAL A 43 17.53 20.07 6.05
N GLY A 44 16.66 19.04 6.19
CA GLY A 44 15.27 19.22 6.63
C GLY A 44 14.57 17.89 6.93
N GLY A 45 13.27 17.97 7.22
CA GLY A 45 12.45 16.81 7.53
C GLY A 45 12.55 16.33 8.98
N GLY A 46 11.79 15.29 9.32
CA GLY A 46 11.82 14.67 10.66
C GLY A 46 12.85 13.54 10.76
N VAL A 47 13.13 13.08 11.99
CA VAL A 47 14.09 11.99 12.28
C VAL A 47 13.83 10.73 11.46
N ASN A 48 12.55 10.40 11.22
CA ASN A 48 12.11 9.21 10.45
C ASN A 48 11.91 9.49 8.95
N SER A 49 11.99 10.75 8.52
CA SER A 49 11.80 11.18 7.13
C SER A 49 12.69 12.38 6.83
N PRO A 50 14.01 12.21 6.86
CA PRO A 50 14.95 13.29 6.58
C PRO A 50 14.92 13.68 5.11
N LEU A 51 15.15 14.96 4.85
CA LEU A 51 15.30 15.57 3.53
C LEU A 51 16.75 16.03 3.34
N PHE A 52 17.26 15.88 2.13
CA PHE A 52 18.65 16.15 1.75
C PHE A 52 18.67 17.13 0.57
N ALA A 53 19.71 17.94 0.48
CA ALA A 53 19.94 18.79 -0.68
C ALA A 53 20.20 17.92 -1.93
N PHE A 54 19.42 18.14 -2.98
CA PHE A 54 19.51 17.33 -4.22
C PHE A 54 20.90 17.40 -4.86
N GLY A 55 21.48 18.61 -4.94
CA GLY A 55 22.82 18.81 -5.52
C GLY A 55 23.89 17.99 -4.81
N GLU A 56 23.92 18.03 -3.46
CA GLU A 56 24.89 17.27 -2.68
C GLU A 56 24.71 15.75 -2.85
N VAL A 57 23.45 15.28 -2.92
CA VAL A 57 23.15 13.85 -3.17
C VAL A 57 23.63 13.44 -4.56
N GLN A 58 23.41 14.28 -5.56
CA GLN A 58 23.84 14.00 -6.92
C GLN A 58 25.37 13.91 -7.02
N GLU A 59 26.10 14.89 -6.49
CA GLU A 59 27.56 14.89 -6.45
C GLU A 59 28.10 13.66 -5.71
N TRP A 60 27.48 13.29 -4.59
CA TRP A 60 27.88 12.12 -3.83
C TRP A 60 27.66 10.81 -4.63
N LEU A 61 26.52 10.64 -5.30
CA LEU A 61 26.22 9.47 -6.14
C LEU A 61 27.21 9.35 -7.31
N GLU A 62 27.54 10.46 -7.94
CA GLU A 62 28.52 10.54 -9.03
C GLU A 62 29.93 10.16 -8.54
N SER A 63 30.36 10.71 -7.39
CA SER A 63 31.67 10.43 -6.79
C SER A 63 31.85 8.96 -6.40
N GLN A 64 30.77 8.31 -5.97
CA GLN A 64 30.80 6.90 -5.54
C GLN A 64 30.63 5.90 -6.68
N SER A 65 30.47 6.35 -7.93
CA SER A 65 30.12 5.50 -9.10
C SER A 65 28.90 4.59 -8.85
N LYS A 66 28.01 4.99 -7.95
CA LYS A 66 26.85 4.22 -7.50
C LYS A 66 25.54 4.60 -8.19
N GLY A 67 25.58 5.61 -9.06
CA GLY A 67 24.49 5.96 -9.96
C GLY A 67 24.88 5.66 -11.40
N GLN A 68 24.03 5.03 -12.18
CA GLN A 68 23.92 5.42 -13.58
C GLN A 68 23.53 6.90 -13.51
N GLY A 69 24.22 7.78 -14.25
CA GLY A 69 23.99 9.24 -14.18
C GLY A 69 22.50 9.56 -14.11
N VAL A 70 22.10 10.49 -13.22
CA VAL A 70 20.69 10.82 -12.96
C VAL A 70 19.99 10.99 -14.30
N SER A 71 19.00 10.13 -14.59
CA SER A 71 18.34 10.16 -15.91
C SER A 71 17.76 11.54 -16.15
N ASP A 72 17.83 12.03 -17.37
CA ASP A 72 17.30 13.36 -17.74
C ASP A 72 15.80 13.49 -17.42
N GLU A 73 15.06 12.38 -17.41
CA GLU A 73 13.69 12.32 -16.91
C GLU A 73 13.57 12.73 -15.43
N VAL A 74 14.46 12.25 -14.58
CA VAL A 74 14.48 12.61 -13.16
C VAL A 74 14.89 14.06 -12.98
N ARG A 75 15.86 14.54 -13.76
CA ARG A 75 16.27 15.95 -13.78
C ARG A 75 15.10 16.85 -14.18
N LEU A 76 14.36 16.48 -15.23
CA LEU A 76 13.17 17.20 -15.66
C LEU A 76 12.11 17.26 -14.55
N TRP A 77 11.81 16.13 -13.92
CA TRP A 77 10.86 16.09 -12.80
C TRP A 77 11.27 16.99 -11.63
N GLN A 78 12.55 16.95 -11.24
CA GLN A 78 13.06 17.81 -10.18
C GLN A 78 13.02 19.31 -10.57
N ALA A 79 13.33 19.63 -11.81
CA ALA A 79 13.24 21.00 -12.31
C ALA A 79 11.79 21.51 -12.30
N VAL A 80 10.83 20.70 -12.72
CA VAL A 80 9.39 21.02 -12.64
C VAL A 80 8.98 21.25 -11.17
N ARG A 81 9.34 20.34 -10.25
CA ARG A 81 9.03 20.51 -8.82
C ARG A 81 9.70 21.75 -8.21
N GLY A 82 10.92 22.06 -8.61
CA GLY A 82 11.63 23.26 -8.17
C GLY A 82 10.95 24.56 -8.61
N ALA A 83 10.42 24.58 -9.83
CA ALA A 83 9.75 25.76 -10.39
C ALA A 83 8.31 25.96 -9.88
N TYR A 84 7.55 24.86 -9.66
CA TYR A 84 6.12 24.91 -9.37
C TYR A 84 5.74 24.48 -7.95
N GLY A 85 6.71 23.95 -7.16
CA GLY A 85 6.48 23.56 -5.77
C GLY A 85 5.43 22.47 -5.62
N GLU A 86 4.35 22.77 -4.89
CA GLU A 86 3.24 21.85 -4.67
C GLU A 86 2.31 21.70 -5.89
N ASP A 87 2.31 22.66 -6.81
CA ASP A 87 1.49 22.62 -8.03
C ASP A 87 2.24 21.99 -9.22
N ALA A 88 2.80 20.80 -8.98
CA ALA A 88 3.52 20.07 -10.02
C ALA A 88 2.63 19.71 -11.24
N VAL A 89 1.31 19.63 -11.05
CA VAL A 89 0.36 19.38 -12.16
C VAL A 89 0.40 20.54 -13.16
N ALA A 90 0.34 21.79 -12.69
CA ALA A 90 0.49 22.97 -13.56
C ALA A 90 1.82 22.94 -14.32
N GLY A 91 2.90 22.58 -13.63
CA GLY A 91 4.21 22.44 -14.29
C GLY A 91 4.25 21.38 -15.39
N VAL A 92 3.56 20.25 -15.20
CA VAL A 92 3.45 19.21 -16.25
C VAL A 92 2.57 19.68 -17.41
N VAL A 93 1.51 20.46 -17.13
CA VAL A 93 0.70 21.12 -18.18
C VAL A 93 1.57 22.05 -19.03
N ASP A 94 2.39 22.90 -18.40
CA ASP A 94 3.26 23.84 -19.12
C ASP A 94 4.33 23.11 -19.94
N VAL A 95 4.91 22.00 -19.43
CA VAL A 95 5.80 21.14 -20.21
C VAL A 95 5.07 20.53 -21.41
N ALA A 96 3.85 20.04 -21.24
CA ALA A 96 3.07 19.47 -22.32
C ALA A 96 2.74 20.52 -23.40
N LEU A 97 2.33 21.73 -23.00
CA LEU A 97 2.07 22.87 -23.91
C LEU A 97 3.33 23.29 -24.64
N TRP A 98 4.48 23.35 -23.97
CA TRP A 98 5.76 23.65 -24.59
C TRP A 98 6.10 22.65 -25.70
N LEU A 99 5.92 21.33 -25.42
CA LEU A 99 6.24 20.26 -26.36
C LEU A 99 5.31 20.21 -27.59
N VAL A 100 4.09 20.73 -27.49
CA VAL A 100 3.17 20.83 -28.65
C VAL A 100 3.31 22.16 -29.39
N GLY A 101 4.18 23.08 -28.94
CA GLY A 101 4.34 24.40 -29.52
C GLY A 101 3.12 25.31 -29.27
N GLY A 102 2.36 25.07 -28.19
CA GLY A 102 1.14 25.77 -27.84
C GLY A 102 1.41 27.17 -27.24
N GLU A 103 0.55 28.13 -27.54
CA GLU A 103 0.49 29.40 -26.82
C GLU A 103 -0.01 29.11 -25.40
N GLY A 104 0.78 29.45 -24.37
CA GLY A 104 0.40 29.26 -22.98
C GLY A 104 1.50 28.73 -22.06
N ALA A 105 2.60 28.22 -22.61
CA ALA A 105 3.78 27.79 -21.84
C ALA A 105 4.64 28.96 -21.30
N SER A 106 4.06 30.15 -21.14
CA SER A 106 4.78 31.38 -20.78
C SER A 106 5.38 31.36 -19.36
N GLY A 107 4.94 30.43 -18.51
CA GLY A 107 5.44 30.25 -17.14
C GLY A 107 6.60 29.27 -17.03
N LEU A 108 6.86 28.43 -18.06
CA LEU A 108 7.88 27.40 -17.99
C LEU A 108 9.30 28.00 -18.09
N PRO A 109 10.20 27.78 -17.15
CA PRO A 109 11.61 28.16 -17.29
C PRO A 109 12.23 27.57 -18.56
N GLY A 110 12.95 28.38 -19.34
CA GLY A 110 13.45 27.98 -20.65
C GLY A 110 14.48 26.82 -20.60
N ASP A 111 15.16 26.62 -19.50
CA ASP A 111 16.04 25.46 -19.26
C ASP A 111 15.22 24.17 -19.06
N VAL A 112 14.10 24.24 -18.37
CA VAL A 112 13.16 23.11 -18.20
C VAL A 112 12.56 22.72 -19.55
N GLY A 113 12.12 23.71 -20.35
CA GLY A 113 11.62 23.49 -21.70
C GLY A 113 12.64 22.79 -22.61
N ARG A 114 13.89 23.27 -22.65
CA ARG A 114 14.97 22.64 -23.43
C ARG A 114 15.27 21.20 -22.99
N LEU A 115 15.23 20.91 -21.68
CA LEU A 115 15.41 19.56 -21.18
C LEU A 115 14.27 18.63 -21.62
N ALA A 116 13.03 19.11 -21.58
CA ALA A 116 11.86 18.39 -22.08
C ALA A 116 11.96 18.11 -23.59
N GLU A 117 12.39 19.09 -24.40
CA GLU A 117 12.64 18.90 -25.84
C GLU A 117 13.74 17.89 -26.12
N GLY A 118 14.81 17.87 -25.30
CA GLY A 118 15.86 16.86 -25.39
C GLY A 118 15.28 15.45 -25.26
N LEU A 119 14.56 15.20 -24.18
CA LEU A 119 13.89 13.92 -23.93
C LEU A 119 12.86 13.56 -25.00
N ALA A 120 12.10 14.53 -25.50
CA ALA A 120 11.11 14.31 -26.56
C ALA A 120 11.74 13.94 -27.91
N ARG A 121 12.97 14.39 -28.19
CA ARG A 121 13.74 13.99 -29.39
C ARG A 121 14.22 12.55 -29.33
N ASP A 122 14.60 12.08 -28.14
CA ASP A 122 15.07 10.71 -27.90
C ASP A 122 13.90 9.69 -27.82
N GLY A 123 12.68 10.18 -27.58
CA GLY A 123 11.47 9.41 -27.47
C GLY A 123 10.28 10.04 -28.19
N SER A 124 9.36 10.62 -27.43
CA SER A 124 8.24 11.42 -27.94
C SER A 124 7.72 12.37 -26.87
N ALA A 125 7.05 13.45 -27.28
CA ALA A 125 6.36 14.36 -26.35
C ALA A 125 5.35 13.62 -25.46
N ALA A 126 4.61 12.66 -26.02
CA ALA A 126 3.71 11.79 -25.26
C ALA A 126 4.44 11.00 -24.17
N ALA A 127 5.59 10.40 -24.49
CA ALA A 127 6.35 9.62 -23.51
C ALA A 127 6.86 10.48 -22.35
N VAL A 128 7.34 11.70 -22.63
CA VAL A 128 7.78 12.64 -21.59
C VAL A 128 6.63 13.03 -20.67
N VAL A 129 5.47 13.38 -21.22
CA VAL A 129 4.30 13.79 -20.43
C VAL A 129 3.74 12.62 -19.63
N GLU A 130 3.70 11.40 -20.17
CA GLU A 130 3.29 10.19 -19.43
C GLU A 130 4.25 9.87 -18.28
N ALA A 131 5.57 10.00 -18.48
CA ALA A 131 6.55 9.81 -17.43
C ALA A 131 6.36 10.84 -16.29
N LEU A 132 6.12 12.12 -16.63
CA LEU A 132 5.83 13.15 -15.63
C LEU A 132 4.49 12.92 -14.92
N ALA A 133 3.43 12.53 -15.65
CA ALA A 133 2.13 12.19 -15.08
C ALA A 133 2.23 11.01 -14.09
N PHE A 134 3.04 10.00 -14.41
CA PHE A 134 3.35 8.91 -13.51
C PHE A 134 4.03 9.41 -12.22
N ARG A 135 4.98 10.36 -12.33
CA ARG A 135 5.63 10.97 -11.16
C ARG A 135 4.66 11.78 -10.31
N VAL A 136 3.71 12.50 -10.93
CA VAL A 136 2.63 13.18 -10.20
C VAL A 136 1.83 12.15 -9.38
N ALA A 137 1.45 11.03 -9.99
CA ALA A 137 0.70 9.97 -9.31
C ALA A 137 1.47 9.36 -8.12
N GLU A 138 2.78 9.14 -8.27
CA GLU A 138 3.61 8.60 -7.19
C GLU A 138 3.88 9.61 -6.05
N SER A 139 3.99 10.90 -6.36
CA SER A 139 4.29 11.94 -5.37
C SER A 139 3.09 12.34 -4.52
N GLY A 140 1.89 12.14 -5.01
CA GLY A 140 0.63 12.55 -4.39
C GLY A 140 0.30 11.95 -3.03
N GLY A 141 0.97 10.90 -2.60
CA GLY A 141 0.70 10.21 -1.34
C GLY A 141 1.05 10.98 -0.05
N ARG A 142 1.56 12.22 -0.11
CA ARG A 142 1.97 13.01 1.07
C ARG A 142 1.34 14.39 1.21
N SER A 143 0.71 14.90 0.17
CA SER A 143 0.16 16.27 0.14
C SER A 143 -1.31 16.30 -0.30
N GLY A 144 -2.15 15.37 0.21
CA GLY A 144 -3.60 15.44 0.01
C GLY A 144 -4.03 15.32 -1.44
N SER A 145 -3.39 14.48 -2.23
CA SER A 145 -3.83 14.28 -3.61
C SER A 145 -4.88 13.18 -3.71
N ASP A 146 -6.10 13.52 -3.33
CA ASP A 146 -7.31 12.85 -3.83
C ASP A 146 -7.48 13.02 -5.36
N ARG A 147 -6.44 13.54 -6.03
CA ARG A 147 -6.47 14.00 -7.42
C ARG A 147 -5.96 12.97 -8.41
N VAL A 148 -5.30 11.90 -7.96
CA VAL A 148 -4.69 10.94 -8.86
C VAL A 148 -4.92 9.52 -8.41
N THR A 149 -5.62 8.76 -9.22
CA THR A 149 -5.83 7.33 -9.04
C THR A 149 -4.51 6.56 -9.09
N SER A 150 -4.26 5.71 -8.10
CA SER A 150 -3.05 4.89 -8.04
C SER A 150 -3.02 3.85 -9.17
N GLU A 151 -1.81 3.49 -9.64
CA GLU A 151 -1.63 2.46 -10.67
C GLU A 151 -2.24 1.11 -10.25
N ARG A 152 -2.25 0.80 -8.96
CA ARG A 152 -2.86 -0.42 -8.41
C ARG A 152 -4.38 -0.42 -8.55
N ILE A 153 -5.04 0.72 -8.31
CA ILE A 153 -6.48 0.89 -8.55
C ILE A 153 -6.75 0.80 -10.05
N VAL A 154 -5.96 1.47 -10.88
CA VAL A 154 -6.08 1.38 -12.35
C VAL A 154 -5.99 -0.06 -12.82
N ARG A 155 -5.02 -0.84 -12.33
CA ARG A 155 -4.86 -2.26 -12.64
C ARG A 155 -6.10 -3.06 -12.23
N ALA A 156 -6.64 -2.81 -11.03
CA ALA A 156 -7.83 -3.49 -10.54
C ALA A 156 -9.06 -3.17 -11.40
N LEU A 157 -9.31 -1.90 -11.70
CA LEU A 157 -10.45 -1.49 -12.53
C LEU A 157 -10.34 -1.99 -13.96
N ARG A 158 -9.13 -1.99 -14.56
CA ARG A 158 -8.89 -2.60 -15.88
C ARG A 158 -9.18 -4.10 -15.91
N HIS A 159 -8.79 -4.82 -14.85
CA HIS A 159 -9.04 -6.24 -14.71
C HIS A 159 -10.55 -6.53 -14.57
N LEU A 160 -11.28 -5.70 -13.86
CA LEU A 160 -12.72 -5.85 -13.62
C LEU A 160 -13.57 -5.31 -14.77
N ALA A 161 -13.04 -4.41 -15.59
CA ALA A 161 -13.78 -3.80 -16.70
C ALA A 161 -14.22 -4.85 -17.74
N PRO A 162 -15.43 -4.74 -18.26
CA PRO A 162 -15.87 -5.60 -19.36
C PRO A 162 -15.07 -5.29 -20.63
N PRO A 163 -14.99 -6.23 -21.57
CA PRO A 163 -14.53 -5.91 -22.92
C PRO A 163 -15.44 -4.83 -23.53
N LEU A 164 -14.82 -3.89 -24.24
CA LEU A 164 -15.51 -2.80 -24.93
C LEU A 164 -15.35 -2.96 -26.43
N ASP A 165 -16.47 -2.89 -27.14
CA ASP A 165 -16.53 -2.95 -28.59
C ASP A 165 -16.21 -1.60 -29.23
N GLU A 166 -15.94 -1.61 -30.53
CA GLU A 166 -15.80 -0.36 -31.31
C GLU A 166 -17.11 0.45 -31.25
N GLY A 167 -16.96 1.73 -31.00
CA GLY A 167 -18.08 2.65 -30.80
C GLY A 167 -18.61 2.73 -29.38
N SER A 168 -18.14 1.89 -28.45
CA SER A 168 -18.49 1.99 -27.03
C SER A 168 -18.12 3.35 -26.45
N THR A 169 -18.86 3.74 -25.41
CA THR A 169 -18.66 4.99 -24.67
C THR A 169 -18.20 4.71 -23.26
N VAL A 170 -17.14 5.40 -22.82
CA VAL A 170 -16.64 5.40 -21.44
C VAL A 170 -16.82 6.78 -20.84
N LEU A 171 -17.23 6.85 -19.58
CA LEU A 171 -17.29 8.10 -18.80
C LEU A 171 -16.52 7.95 -17.50
N ASP A 172 -15.76 8.98 -17.14
CA ASP A 172 -15.15 9.16 -15.83
C ASP A 172 -15.51 10.54 -15.28
N PRO A 173 -16.47 10.65 -14.34
CA PRO A 173 -16.94 11.93 -13.84
C PRO A 173 -16.02 12.58 -12.79
N ALA A 174 -14.91 11.94 -12.41
CA ALA A 174 -13.88 12.50 -11.52
C ALA A 174 -12.49 12.10 -12.04
N CYS A 175 -12.21 12.46 -13.30
CA CYS A 175 -11.12 11.83 -14.06
C CYS A 175 -9.70 12.24 -13.62
N GLY A 176 -9.55 13.24 -12.77
CA GLY A 176 -8.24 13.75 -12.36
C GLY A 176 -7.38 14.11 -13.57
N ILE A 177 -6.14 13.66 -13.57
CA ILE A 177 -5.22 13.81 -14.70
C ILE A 177 -5.46 12.78 -15.84
N GLY A 178 -6.59 12.08 -15.83
CA GLY A 178 -7.02 11.14 -16.86
C GLY A 178 -6.43 9.73 -16.74
N THR A 179 -5.74 9.39 -15.66
CA THR A 179 -5.03 8.09 -15.54
C THR A 179 -5.98 6.91 -15.71
N LEU A 180 -7.13 6.90 -15.03
CA LEU A 180 -8.11 5.85 -15.15
C LEU A 180 -8.83 5.90 -16.51
N LEU A 181 -9.37 7.05 -16.90
CA LEU A 181 -10.11 7.26 -18.16
C LEU A 181 -9.31 6.78 -19.38
N LEU A 182 -8.01 7.09 -19.43
CA LEU A 182 -7.14 6.73 -20.54
C LEU A 182 -6.65 5.27 -20.49
N SER A 183 -6.83 4.59 -19.39
CA SER A 183 -6.30 3.23 -19.18
C SER A 183 -7.30 2.12 -19.47
N VAL A 184 -8.61 2.38 -19.40
CA VAL A 184 -9.65 1.36 -19.59
C VAL A 184 -10.02 1.18 -21.05
N GLY A 185 -10.24 -0.08 -21.44
CA GLY A 185 -10.63 -0.47 -22.81
C GLY A 185 -9.52 -0.26 -23.86
N PRO A 186 -9.84 -0.51 -25.14
CA PRO A 186 -8.91 -0.36 -26.26
C PRO A 186 -8.50 1.10 -26.46
N ARG A 187 -7.32 1.30 -27.06
CA ARG A 187 -6.76 2.65 -27.25
C ARG A 187 -7.57 3.51 -28.22
N HIS A 188 -8.13 2.93 -29.25
CA HIS A 188 -8.89 3.58 -30.31
C HIS A 188 -10.28 2.96 -30.46
N GLY A 189 -11.18 3.66 -31.13
CA GLY A 189 -12.53 3.19 -31.42
C GLY A 189 -13.50 3.27 -30.25
N VAL A 190 -13.11 3.86 -29.12
CA VAL A 190 -13.94 4.05 -27.92
C VAL A 190 -14.01 5.54 -27.59
N LYS A 191 -15.22 6.08 -27.52
CA LYS A 191 -15.44 7.47 -27.10
C LYS A 191 -15.25 7.60 -25.59
N ARG A 192 -14.50 8.60 -25.16
CA ARG A 192 -14.24 8.85 -23.73
C ARG A 192 -14.62 10.25 -23.34
N PHE A 193 -15.39 10.34 -22.28
CA PHE A 193 -15.78 11.60 -21.66
C PHE A 193 -15.23 11.65 -20.25
N GLY A 194 -14.51 12.72 -19.92
CA GLY A 194 -14.01 13.00 -18.59
C GLY A 194 -14.60 14.29 -18.05
N GLN A 195 -14.76 14.39 -16.74
CA GLN A 195 -15.00 15.67 -16.08
C GLN A 195 -14.12 15.77 -14.84
N GLU A 196 -13.51 16.93 -14.65
CA GLU A 196 -12.62 17.19 -13.52
C GLU A 196 -12.79 18.64 -13.05
N ARG A 197 -12.88 18.81 -11.72
CA ARG A 197 -13.11 20.13 -11.12
C ARG A 197 -11.87 21.01 -11.12
N GLU A 198 -10.68 20.40 -11.01
CA GLU A 198 -9.43 21.12 -10.92
C GLU A 198 -8.91 21.43 -12.34
N PRO A 199 -8.75 22.73 -12.72
CA PRO A 199 -8.46 23.13 -14.10
C PRO A 199 -7.19 22.53 -14.68
N HIS A 200 -6.08 22.51 -13.92
CA HIS A 200 -4.82 21.97 -14.40
C HIS A 200 -4.90 20.44 -14.60
N SER A 201 -5.61 19.72 -13.72
CA SER A 201 -5.84 18.28 -13.88
C SER A 201 -6.67 17.98 -15.12
N ALA A 202 -7.79 18.71 -15.33
CA ALA A 202 -8.62 18.56 -16.52
C ALA A 202 -7.81 18.83 -17.80
N ARG A 203 -7.02 19.94 -17.80
CA ARG A 203 -6.17 20.29 -18.94
C ARG A 203 -5.09 19.25 -19.22
N LEU A 204 -4.46 18.73 -18.17
CA LEU A 204 -3.45 17.65 -18.31
C LEU A 204 -4.07 16.39 -18.90
N ALA A 205 -5.25 15.97 -18.41
CA ALA A 205 -5.96 14.81 -18.95
C ALA A 205 -6.24 14.96 -20.45
N GLN A 206 -6.70 16.15 -20.88
CA GLN A 206 -6.94 16.44 -22.29
C GLN A 206 -5.65 16.41 -23.12
N LEU A 207 -4.57 17.06 -22.65
CA LEU A 207 -3.26 17.07 -23.32
C LEU A 207 -2.65 15.67 -23.46
N ARG A 208 -2.79 14.83 -22.44
CA ARG A 208 -2.35 13.44 -22.50
C ARG A 208 -3.10 12.65 -23.58
N ALA A 209 -4.40 12.88 -23.72
CA ALA A 209 -5.18 12.28 -24.79
C ALA A 209 -4.72 12.73 -26.18
N GLU A 210 -4.53 14.04 -26.37
CA GLU A 210 -4.08 14.65 -27.62
C GLU A 210 -2.69 14.15 -28.04
N LEU A 211 -1.72 14.24 -27.15
CA LEU A 211 -0.36 13.75 -27.35
C LEU A 211 -0.30 12.23 -27.60
N GLY A 212 -1.18 11.48 -26.93
CA GLY A 212 -1.34 10.06 -27.13
C GLY A 212 -2.05 9.68 -28.44
N GLY A 213 -2.46 10.64 -29.28
CA GLY A 213 -3.17 10.41 -30.53
C GLY A 213 -4.58 9.85 -30.35
N ARG A 214 -5.25 10.19 -29.24
CA ARG A 214 -6.61 9.73 -28.89
C ARG A 214 -7.61 10.84 -29.20
N GLY A 215 -8.05 10.94 -30.46
CA GLY A 215 -9.01 11.96 -30.90
C GLY A 215 -10.44 11.79 -30.35
N ASP A 216 -10.74 10.62 -29.77
CA ASP A 216 -12.07 10.28 -29.24
C ASP A 216 -12.21 10.59 -27.73
N VAL A 217 -11.35 11.42 -27.16
CA VAL A 217 -11.37 11.80 -25.74
C VAL A 217 -11.70 13.28 -25.60
N VAL A 218 -12.70 13.59 -24.77
CA VAL A 218 -13.08 14.96 -24.42
C VAL A 218 -13.16 15.10 -22.90
N VAL A 219 -12.43 16.06 -22.36
CA VAL A 219 -12.43 16.36 -20.92
C VAL A 219 -13.02 17.74 -20.67
N ALA A 220 -14.05 17.81 -19.83
CA ALA A 220 -14.66 19.05 -19.38
C ALA A 220 -14.15 19.46 -17.99
N GLU A 221 -13.97 20.77 -17.79
CA GLU A 221 -13.73 21.33 -16.46
C GLU A 221 -15.06 21.58 -15.74
N GLY A 222 -15.14 21.22 -14.46
CA GLY A 222 -16.28 21.51 -13.61
C GLY A 222 -16.58 20.46 -12.55
N ASP A 223 -17.41 20.83 -11.59
CA ASP A 223 -17.92 19.93 -10.53
C ASP A 223 -19.04 19.06 -11.08
N SER A 224 -18.81 17.77 -11.23
CA SER A 224 -19.76 16.84 -11.85
C SER A 224 -21.04 16.64 -11.06
N LEU A 225 -21.02 16.80 -9.73
CA LEU A 225 -22.24 16.71 -8.93
C LEU A 225 -23.10 17.96 -9.08
N CYS A 226 -22.50 19.15 -9.09
CA CYS A 226 -23.21 20.44 -9.10
C CYS A 226 -23.37 21.04 -10.50
N GLY A 227 -22.53 20.67 -11.46
CA GLY A 227 -22.48 21.25 -12.81
C GLY A 227 -22.10 20.22 -13.86
N ASP A 228 -22.91 19.19 -13.97
CA ASP A 228 -22.75 18.06 -14.88
C ASP A 228 -22.72 18.49 -16.35
N GLN A 229 -21.56 18.39 -16.98
CA GLN A 229 -21.35 18.77 -18.38
C GLN A 229 -21.78 17.66 -19.36
N TRP A 230 -21.97 16.44 -18.84
CA TRP A 230 -22.27 15.24 -19.64
C TRP A 230 -23.67 14.69 -19.36
N SER A 231 -24.63 15.51 -18.92
CA SER A 231 -25.98 15.12 -18.51
C SER A 231 -26.71 14.22 -19.50
N GLU A 232 -26.45 14.38 -20.81
CA GLU A 232 -27.05 13.59 -21.89
C GLU A 232 -26.24 12.33 -22.25
N VAL A 233 -25.02 12.17 -21.73
CA VAL A 233 -24.18 11.01 -22.05
C VAL A 233 -24.68 9.80 -21.29
N ARG A 234 -24.82 8.69 -22.02
CA ARG A 234 -25.09 7.36 -21.48
C ARG A 234 -23.98 6.43 -21.94
N ALA A 235 -23.16 5.99 -20.99
CA ALA A 235 -21.95 5.21 -21.26
C ALA A 235 -22.16 3.70 -21.09
N ASP A 236 -21.47 2.94 -21.90
CA ASP A 236 -21.40 1.48 -21.77
C ASP A 236 -20.59 1.07 -20.54
N LEU A 237 -19.60 1.91 -20.19
CA LEU A 237 -18.81 1.78 -18.97
C LEU A 237 -18.62 3.14 -18.31
N VAL A 238 -19.03 3.23 -17.04
CA VAL A 238 -18.65 4.36 -16.17
C VAL A 238 -17.61 3.87 -15.19
N VAL A 239 -16.46 4.53 -15.12
CA VAL A 239 -15.41 4.29 -14.13
C VAL A 239 -15.25 5.52 -13.26
N CYS A 240 -15.02 5.35 -11.97
CA CYS A 240 -14.85 6.50 -11.08
C CYS A 240 -14.03 6.13 -9.83
N ASP A 241 -13.01 6.91 -9.55
CA ASP A 241 -12.29 6.94 -8.27
C ASP A 241 -12.58 8.30 -7.63
N PRO A 242 -13.75 8.45 -6.96
CA PRO A 242 -14.22 9.74 -6.51
C PRO A 242 -13.46 10.26 -5.28
N PRO A 243 -13.47 11.57 -5.02
CA PRO A 243 -12.94 12.13 -3.78
C PRO A 243 -13.68 11.57 -2.57
N VAL A 244 -12.93 11.21 -1.52
CA VAL A 244 -13.43 10.53 -0.32
C VAL A 244 -13.55 11.49 0.84
N GLY A 245 -14.56 11.25 1.69
CA GLY A 245 -14.77 12.03 2.92
C GLY A 245 -15.26 13.47 2.71
N VAL A 246 -15.67 13.81 1.51
CA VAL A 246 -16.23 15.14 1.20
C VAL A 246 -17.65 15.24 1.72
N THR A 247 -17.88 16.08 2.74
CA THR A 247 -19.21 16.32 3.33
C THR A 247 -19.94 17.50 2.67
N GLU A 248 -19.21 18.39 2.00
CA GLU A 248 -19.73 19.57 1.31
C GLU A 248 -19.77 19.37 -0.21
N TRP A 249 -20.54 18.36 -0.64
CA TRP A 249 -20.70 17.97 -2.03
C TRP A 249 -21.93 18.64 -2.73
N GLY A 250 -22.43 19.75 -2.18
CA GLY A 250 -23.55 20.49 -2.77
C GLY A 250 -24.94 19.92 -2.46
N ARG A 251 -25.07 19.03 -1.44
CA ARG A 251 -26.30 18.29 -1.11
C ARG A 251 -27.54 19.17 -1.01
N GLU A 252 -27.41 20.34 -0.41
CA GLU A 252 -28.52 21.27 -0.16
C GLU A 252 -29.20 21.71 -1.45
N ASN A 253 -28.44 21.84 -2.53
CA ASN A 253 -28.93 22.25 -3.86
C ASN A 253 -29.42 21.05 -4.69
N LEU A 254 -29.12 19.83 -4.27
CA LEU A 254 -29.36 18.60 -5.02
C LEU A 254 -30.40 17.68 -4.37
N LEU A 255 -31.21 18.18 -3.41
CA LEU A 255 -32.17 17.34 -2.67
C LEU A 255 -33.23 16.67 -3.56
N LEU A 256 -33.62 17.31 -4.64
CA LEU A 256 -34.61 16.83 -5.61
C LEU A 256 -34.00 16.40 -6.96
N ASP A 257 -32.71 16.12 -6.96
CA ASP A 257 -32.02 15.72 -8.19
C ASP A 257 -32.51 14.34 -8.66
N ALA A 258 -32.80 14.25 -9.95
CA ALA A 258 -33.33 13.03 -10.59
C ALA A 258 -32.35 11.85 -10.57
N ARG A 259 -31.06 12.12 -10.38
CA ARG A 259 -30.00 11.10 -10.25
C ARG A 259 -30.13 10.24 -9.00
N TRP A 260 -30.86 10.72 -7.95
CA TRP A 260 -31.03 9.98 -6.70
C TRP A 260 -32.08 8.86 -6.81
N GLU A 261 -31.90 7.97 -7.80
CA GLU A 261 -32.83 6.85 -8.05
C GLU A 261 -32.99 5.91 -6.84
N PHE A 262 -31.98 5.79 -5.98
CA PHE A 262 -31.99 4.93 -4.78
C PHE A 262 -32.24 5.70 -3.48
N GLY A 263 -32.53 6.98 -3.60
CA GLY A 263 -32.80 7.89 -2.49
C GLY A 263 -31.68 8.93 -2.29
N THR A 264 -32.04 10.06 -1.68
CA THR A 264 -31.12 11.18 -1.46
C THR A 264 -29.95 10.77 -0.56
N PRO A 265 -28.69 10.94 -1.00
CA PRO A 265 -27.52 10.58 -0.21
C PRO A 265 -27.41 11.36 1.09
N PRO A 266 -26.97 10.72 2.20
CA PRO A 266 -26.70 11.43 3.44
C PRO A 266 -25.54 12.42 3.26
N LYS A 267 -25.57 13.54 4.01
CA LYS A 267 -24.49 14.56 3.95
C LYS A 267 -23.10 13.96 4.21
N ALA A 268 -23.00 13.04 5.17
CA ALA A 268 -21.75 12.41 5.57
C ALA A 268 -21.27 11.27 4.65
N GLU A 269 -22.02 10.95 3.59
CA GLU A 269 -21.69 9.86 2.66
C GLU A 269 -21.80 10.36 1.21
N GLY A 270 -20.95 11.34 0.86
CA GLY A 270 -20.84 11.89 -0.49
C GLY A 270 -20.47 10.84 -1.54
N GLU A 271 -19.80 9.76 -1.12
CA GLU A 271 -19.45 8.62 -1.97
C GLU A 271 -20.70 7.96 -2.59
N LEU A 272 -21.82 7.95 -1.87
CA LEU A 272 -23.10 7.45 -2.41
C LEU A 272 -23.75 8.41 -3.42
N ALA A 273 -23.41 9.71 -3.38
CA ALA A 273 -23.81 10.65 -4.45
C ALA A 273 -23.02 10.35 -5.73
N TRP A 274 -21.72 10.14 -5.62
CA TRP A 274 -20.88 9.74 -6.75
C TRP A 274 -21.32 8.42 -7.37
N LEU A 275 -21.65 7.41 -6.55
CA LEU A 275 -22.17 6.12 -7.03
C LEU A 275 -23.46 6.28 -7.85
N GLN A 276 -24.41 7.09 -7.34
CA GLN A 276 -25.68 7.33 -8.04
C GLN A 276 -25.49 8.21 -9.29
N HIS A 277 -24.58 9.19 -9.23
CA HIS A 277 -24.20 9.97 -10.41
C HIS A 277 -23.62 9.08 -11.51
N ALA A 278 -22.66 8.21 -11.19
CA ALA A 278 -22.11 7.26 -12.12
C ALA A 278 -23.19 6.33 -12.71
N TYR A 279 -24.10 5.85 -11.85
CA TYR A 279 -25.21 4.99 -12.30
C TYR A 279 -26.19 5.74 -13.22
N ALA A 280 -26.50 7.00 -12.96
CA ALA A 280 -27.38 7.80 -13.82
C ALA A 280 -26.85 7.96 -15.24
N HIS A 281 -25.54 7.97 -15.41
CA HIS A 281 -24.86 8.05 -16.71
C HIS A 281 -24.69 6.71 -17.43
N THR A 282 -25.15 5.61 -16.84
CA THR A 282 -24.96 4.27 -17.42
C THR A 282 -26.05 3.96 -18.43
N ALA A 283 -25.68 3.49 -19.61
CA ALA A 283 -26.59 3.03 -20.63
C ALA A 283 -27.30 1.72 -20.21
N PRO A 284 -28.48 1.39 -20.73
CA PRO A 284 -29.10 0.09 -20.53
C PRO A 284 -28.17 -1.05 -20.98
N GLY A 285 -27.81 -1.96 -20.06
CA GLY A 285 -26.82 -3.02 -20.25
C GLY A 285 -25.38 -2.60 -19.94
N GLY A 286 -25.14 -1.32 -19.70
CA GLY A 286 -23.84 -0.78 -19.31
C GLY A 286 -23.49 -1.09 -17.85
N ARG A 287 -22.23 -0.84 -17.51
CA ARG A 287 -21.66 -1.11 -16.19
C ARG A 287 -21.03 0.12 -15.54
N VAL A 288 -21.05 0.10 -14.23
CA VAL A 288 -20.36 1.09 -13.37
C VAL A 288 -19.31 0.36 -12.56
N LEU A 289 -18.10 0.92 -12.47
CA LEU A 289 -17.05 0.52 -11.55
C LEU A 289 -16.65 1.74 -10.72
N VAL A 290 -17.01 1.76 -9.45
CA VAL A 290 -16.68 2.87 -8.53
C VAL A 290 -15.81 2.37 -7.39
N VAL A 291 -14.72 3.09 -7.11
CA VAL A 291 -13.89 2.87 -5.93
C VAL A 291 -14.59 3.49 -4.71
N MET A 292 -14.78 2.70 -3.68
CA MET A 292 -15.51 3.10 -2.46
C MET A 292 -14.67 2.79 -1.24
N PRO A 293 -14.64 3.66 -0.22
CA PRO A 293 -14.11 3.27 1.09
C PRO A 293 -14.86 2.05 1.63
N ALA A 294 -14.12 1.10 2.19
CA ALA A 294 -14.72 -0.14 2.73
C ALA A 294 -15.85 0.14 3.73
N SER A 295 -15.78 1.24 4.48
CA SER A 295 -16.79 1.63 5.46
C SER A 295 -18.17 1.94 4.86
N VAL A 296 -18.27 2.29 3.57
CA VAL A 296 -19.56 2.53 2.89
C VAL A 296 -20.40 1.25 2.84
N ALA A 297 -19.75 0.08 2.86
CA ALA A 297 -20.44 -1.21 2.84
C ALA A 297 -21.34 -1.46 4.08
N TYR A 298 -21.03 -0.84 5.23
CA TYR A 298 -21.75 -1.11 6.51
C TYR A 298 -22.21 0.13 7.27
N ARG A 299 -21.86 1.37 6.88
CA ARG A 299 -22.31 2.59 7.58
C ARG A 299 -23.83 2.67 7.66
N LYS A 300 -24.37 3.04 8.85
CA LYS A 300 -25.82 3.13 9.09
C LYS A 300 -26.52 4.18 8.21
N ALA A 301 -25.87 5.31 7.94
CA ALA A 301 -26.48 6.42 7.21
C ALA A 301 -26.84 6.02 5.77
N GLY A 302 -25.98 5.26 5.07
CA GLY A 302 -26.20 4.79 3.70
C GLY A 302 -27.05 3.54 3.56
N ARG A 303 -27.48 2.90 4.68
CA ARG A 303 -28.20 1.62 4.67
C ARG A 303 -29.41 1.59 3.72
N ARG A 304 -30.21 2.66 3.69
CA ARG A 304 -31.42 2.72 2.83
C ARG A 304 -31.07 2.67 1.35
N ILE A 305 -30.01 3.37 0.95
CA ILE A 305 -29.52 3.36 -0.44
C ILE A 305 -28.97 1.99 -0.79
N ARG A 306 -28.14 1.38 0.08
CA ARG A 306 -27.65 0.02 -0.13
C ARG A 306 -28.79 -0.99 -0.29
N ALA A 307 -29.79 -0.93 0.59
CA ALA A 307 -30.97 -1.80 0.51
C ALA A 307 -31.72 -1.63 -0.82
N GLU A 308 -31.84 -0.40 -1.33
CA GLU A 308 -32.53 -0.15 -2.59
C GLU A 308 -31.72 -0.62 -3.80
N ILE A 309 -30.40 -0.42 -3.80
CA ILE A 309 -29.48 -0.93 -4.83
C ILE A 309 -29.52 -2.47 -4.90
N VAL A 310 -29.48 -3.13 -3.74
CA VAL A 310 -29.60 -4.60 -3.64
C VAL A 310 -31.00 -5.05 -4.10
N ARG A 311 -32.08 -4.46 -3.58
CA ARG A 311 -33.47 -4.84 -3.90
C ARG A 311 -33.76 -4.76 -5.39
N ARG A 312 -33.23 -3.76 -6.09
CA ARG A 312 -33.38 -3.62 -7.54
C ARG A 312 -32.46 -4.54 -8.37
N GLY A 313 -31.58 -5.31 -7.72
CA GLY A 313 -30.64 -6.21 -8.39
C GLY A 313 -29.69 -5.51 -9.33
N VAL A 314 -29.34 -4.25 -9.04
CA VAL A 314 -28.38 -3.49 -9.86
C VAL A 314 -26.94 -3.65 -9.38
N LEU A 315 -26.72 -3.95 -8.11
CA LEU A 315 -25.40 -4.30 -7.59
C LEU A 315 -25.06 -5.73 -8.00
N THR A 316 -24.01 -5.91 -8.77
CA THR A 316 -23.61 -7.23 -9.30
C THR A 316 -22.37 -7.79 -8.60
N ARG A 317 -21.48 -6.92 -8.15
CA ARG A 317 -20.23 -7.36 -7.49
C ARG A 317 -19.70 -6.30 -6.53
N VAL A 318 -19.09 -6.76 -5.42
CA VAL A 318 -18.25 -5.94 -4.53
C VAL A 318 -16.93 -6.66 -4.33
N VAL A 319 -15.82 -5.99 -4.65
CA VAL A 319 -14.46 -6.53 -4.51
C VAL A 319 -13.72 -5.74 -3.45
N ALA A 320 -13.37 -6.35 -2.33
CA ALA A 320 -12.49 -5.78 -1.34
C ALA A 320 -11.03 -5.94 -1.78
N LEU A 321 -10.32 -4.82 -1.95
CA LEU A 321 -8.94 -4.82 -2.42
C LEU A 321 -7.95 -4.89 -1.24
N PRO A 322 -6.70 -5.35 -1.47
CA PRO A 322 -5.65 -5.37 -0.46
C PRO A 322 -5.37 -3.99 0.14
N ALA A 323 -4.91 -3.96 1.40
CA ALA A 323 -4.44 -2.72 2.02
C ALA A 323 -3.25 -2.13 1.24
N GLY A 324 -3.18 -0.80 1.12
CA GLY A 324 -2.11 -0.10 0.41
C GLY A 324 -2.28 -0.04 -1.12
N VAL A 325 -3.43 -0.46 -1.65
CA VAL A 325 -3.77 -0.28 -3.08
C VAL A 325 -4.11 1.18 -3.38
N ALA A 326 -4.83 1.86 -2.50
CA ALA A 326 -5.14 3.29 -2.65
C ALA A 326 -4.00 4.14 -2.08
N ALA A 327 -3.46 5.06 -2.88
CA ALA A 327 -2.34 5.94 -2.47
C ALA A 327 -2.77 6.95 -1.38
N SER A 328 -4.01 7.44 -1.46
CA SER A 328 -4.58 8.44 -0.57
C SER A 328 -5.17 7.88 0.73
N HIS A 329 -5.38 6.56 0.82
CA HIS A 329 -6.07 5.94 1.95
C HIS A 329 -5.19 4.89 2.62
N ALA A 330 -4.88 5.11 3.91
CA ALA A 330 -4.42 4.03 4.79
C ALA A 330 -5.52 2.98 5.02
N LEU A 331 -6.75 3.24 4.55
CA LEU A 331 -7.92 2.41 4.76
C LEU A 331 -8.17 1.49 3.55
N PRO A 332 -8.71 0.28 3.78
CA PRO A 332 -9.12 -0.61 2.72
C PRO A 332 -10.18 0.03 1.82
N VAL A 333 -10.11 -0.25 0.53
CA VAL A 333 -11.09 0.19 -0.47
C VAL A 333 -11.76 -1.00 -1.15
N HIS A 334 -12.99 -0.79 -1.58
CA HIS A 334 -13.76 -1.73 -2.37
C HIS A 334 -13.97 -1.18 -3.77
N VAL A 335 -14.06 -2.06 -4.78
CA VAL A 335 -14.65 -1.71 -6.07
C VAL A 335 -16.07 -2.23 -6.09
N TRP A 336 -17.03 -1.32 -6.29
CA TRP A 336 -18.42 -1.67 -6.47
C TRP A 336 -18.76 -1.70 -7.95
N GLU A 337 -19.34 -2.82 -8.41
CA GLU A 337 -19.84 -2.96 -9.76
C GLU A 337 -21.35 -2.96 -9.76
N LEU A 338 -21.92 -2.01 -10.51
CA LEU A 338 -23.33 -1.95 -10.79
C LEU A 338 -23.57 -2.20 -12.28
N THR A 339 -24.67 -2.83 -12.59
CA THR A 339 -25.14 -2.99 -13.98
C THR A 339 -26.51 -2.36 -14.12
N ARG A 340 -26.70 -1.53 -15.14
CA ARG A 340 -28.04 -1.03 -15.47
C ARG A 340 -28.76 -2.09 -16.32
N PRO A 341 -29.81 -2.75 -15.82
CA PRO A 341 -30.53 -3.75 -16.58
C PRO A 341 -31.13 -3.17 -17.88
N ARG A 342 -31.18 -3.95 -18.95
CA ARG A 342 -31.89 -3.56 -20.17
C ARG A 342 -33.40 -3.66 -20.00
N ASP A 343 -33.84 -4.61 -19.19
CA ASP A 343 -35.21 -4.85 -18.82
C ASP A 343 -35.30 -5.46 -17.40
N VAL A 344 -36.51 -5.69 -16.91
CA VAL A 344 -36.74 -6.21 -15.55
C VAL A 344 -36.14 -7.62 -15.36
N SER A 345 -36.01 -8.39 -16.40
CA SER A 345 -35.46 -9.75 -16.34
C SER A 345 -33.94 -9.79 -16.24
N GLY A 346 -33.28 -8.68 -16.57
CA GLY A 346 -31.82 -8.53 -16.50
C GLY A 346 -31.28 -8.12 -15.10
N ALA A 347 -32.16 -7.99 -14.10
CA ALA A 347 -31.72 -7.73 -12.74
C ALA A 347 -31.00 -8.95 -12.14
N ALA A 348 -29.90 -8.70 -11.38
CA ALA A 348 -29.18 -9.77 -10.71
C ALA A 348 -30.03 -10.41 -9.61
N SER A 349 -29.90 -11.72 -9.40
CA SER A 349 -30.55 -12.47 -8.31
C SER A 349 -29.64 -12.67 -7.10
N ALA A 350 -28.34 -12.43 -7.27
CA ALA A 350 -27.30 -12.51 -6.25
C ALA A 350 -26.24 -11.45 -6.47
N VAL A 351 -25.48 -11.12 -5.45
CA VAL A 351 -24.31 -10.25 -5.51
C VAL A 351 -23.06 -11.11 -5.30
N ARG A 352 -22.08 -10.95 -6.17
CA ARG A 352 -20.77 -11.59 -6.01
C ARG A 352 -19.91 -10.74 -5.09
N LEU A 353 -19.58 -11.29 -3.94
CA LEU A 353 -18.69 -10.68 -2.94
C LEU A 353 -17.32 -11.34 -3.02
N VAL A 354 -16.27 -10.53 -3.26
CA VAL A 354 -14.89 -11.02 -3.45
C VAL A 354 -13.98 -10.36 -2.43
N ASP A 355 -13.27 -11.15 -1.65
CA ASP A 355 -12.34 -10.68 -0.63
C ASP A 355 -10.89 -10.93 -1.03
N LEU A 356 -10.21 -9.90 -1.53
CA LEU A 356 -8.78 -9.92 -1.84
C LEU A 356 -7.93 -9.27 -0.75
N THR A 357 -8.48 -8.94 0.41
CA THR A 357 -7.76 -8.21 1.48
C THR A 357 -6.53 -8.96 2.00
N GLY A 358 -6.51 -10.28 1.90
CA GLY A 358 -5.37 -11.13 2.25
C GLY A 358 -4.30 -11.27 1.18
N ASN A 359 -4.50 -10.70 -0.02
CA ASN A 359 -3.53 -10.75 -1.11
C ASN A 359 -2.50 -9.61 -0.96
N GLU A 360 -1.33 -9.79 -1.61
CA GLU A 360 -0.36 -8.70 -1.75
C GLU A 360 -0.92 -7.61 -2.69
N PRO A 361 -0.65 -6.32 -2.45
CA PRO A 361 -1.18 -5.21 -3.28
C PRO A 361 -0.82 -5.31 -4.77
N ASP A 362 0.33 -5.90 -5.08
CA ASP A 362 0.80 -6.14 -6.44
C ASP A 362 0.55 -7.59 -6.89
N GLY A 363 -0.10 -8.40 -6.05
CA GLY A 363 -0.43 -9.80 -6.29
C GLY A 363 -1.53 -10.01 -7.34
N PRO A 364 -1.93 -11.26 -7.57
CA PRO A 364 -2.98 -11.61 -8.54
C PRO A 364 -4.34 -11.03 -8.11
N LEU A 365 -5.12 -10.56 -9.08
CA LEU A 365 -6.48 -10.06 -8.90
C LEU A 365 -7.53 -11.16 -9.13
N GLU A 366 -7.14 -12.31 -9.67
CA GLU A 366 -8.00 -13.48 -9.77
C GLU A 366 -8.24 -14.05 -8.37
N PRO A 367 -9.50 -14.12 -7.92
CA PRO A 367 -9.80 -14.65 -6.60
C PRO A 367 -9.68 -16.17 -6.56
N ALA A 368 -9.14 -16.70 -5.48
CA ALA A 368 -9.26 -18.12 -5.17
C ALA A 368 -10.73 -18.46 -4.77
N PRO A 369 -11.17 -19.71 -4.89
CA PRO A 369 -12.56 -20.11 -4.57
C PRO A 369 -13.03 -19.66 -3.18
N HIS A 370 -12.17 -19.75 -2.16
CA HIS A 370 -12.48 -19.34 -0.78
C HIS A 370 -12.60 -17.82 -0.58
N GLN A 371 -12.20 -17.04 -1.55
CA GLN A 371 -12.29 -15.57 -1.54
C GLN A 371 -13.59 -15.06 -2.18
N VAL A 372 -14.47 -15.95 -2.68
CA VAL A 372 -15.68 -15.59 -3.39
C VAL A 372 -16.91 -16.15 -2.69
N ALA A 373 -17.95 -15.32 -2.57
CA ALA A 373 -19.27 -15.73 -2.16
C ALA A 373 -20.32 -15.10 -3.10
N ASP A 374 -21.17 -15.91 -3.70
CA ASP A 374 -22.38 -15.45 -4.41
C ASP A 374 -23.54 -15.48 -3.41
N VAL A 375 -23.98 -14.30 -2.94
CA VAL A 375 -24.97 -14.14 -1.86
C VAL A 375 -26.30 -13.68 -2.46
N SER A 376 -27.40 -14.37 -2.12
CA SER A 376 -28.72 -14.01 -2.62
C SER A 376 -29.12 -12.60 -2.14
N LEU A 377 -29.96 -11.88 -2.93
CA LEU A 377 -30.41 -10.56 -2.55
C LEU A 377 -31.20 -10.58 -1.22
N VAL A 378 -31.91 -11.68 -0.95
CA VAL A 378 -32.71 -11.83 0.28
C VAL A 378 -31.81 -11.90 1.51
N ASP A 379 -30.70 -12.63 1.42
CA ASP A 379 -29.73 -12.79 2.52
C ASP A 379 -28.96 -11.49 2.81
N LEU A 380 -28.80 -10.63 1.80
CA LEU A 380 -28.17 -9.30 1.96
C LEU A 380 -29.12 -8.23 2.53
N LEU A 381 -30.44 -8.45 2.49
CA LEU A 381 -31.45 -7.50 2.96
C LEU A 381 -31.78 -7.70 4.44
N ASP A 382 -30.81 -8.09 5.24
CA ASP A 382 -30.90 -8.11 6.70
C ASP A 382 -31.01 -6.70 7.29
N ASP A 383 -31.11 -6.61 8.62
CA ASP A 383 -31.23 -5.33 9.33
C ASP A 383 -30.05 -4.38 9.13
N ALA A 384 -28.87 -4.87 8.78
CA ALA A 384 -27.66 -4.06 8.60
C ALA A 384 -27.41 -3.70 7.13
N VAL A 385 -27.82 -4.55 6.19
CA VAL A 385 -27.45 -4.49 4.78
C VAL A 385 -25.94 -4.31 4.63
N ASP A 386 -25.20 -5.23 5.27
CA ASP A 386 -23.75 -5.21 5.27
C ASP A 386 -23.25 -5.91 4.00
N LEU A 387 -22.53 -5.16 3.16
CA LEU A 387 -21.98 -5.61 1.89
C LEU A 387 -20.46 -5.90 1.96
N THR A 388 -19.93 -6.09 3.17
CA THR A 388 -18.50 -6.36 3.37
C THR A 388 -18.13 -7.76 2.88
N PRO A 389 -17.29 -7.91 1.83
CA PRO A 389 -16.99 -9.22 1.25
C PRO A 389 -16.43 -10.25 2.23
N GLY A 390 -15.52 -9.84 3.12
CA GLY A 390 -14.90 -10.75 4.09
C GLY A 390 -15.88 -11.41 5.06
N ARG A 391 -17.05 -10.81 5.28
CA ARG A 391 -18.10 -11.41 6.11
C ARG A 391 -18.67 -12.70 5.49
N TYR A 392 -18.73 -12.77 4.16
CA TYR A 392 -19.39 -13.84 3.41
C TYR A 392 -18.39 -14.83 2.78
N ALA A 393 -17.29 -14.34 2.22
CA ALA A 393 -16.30 -15.17 1.52
C ALA A 393 -15.64 -16.19 2.46
N MET A 394 -15.20 -15.78 3.64
CA MET A 394 -14.58 -16.69 4.60
C MET A 394 -15.59 -17.70 5.20
N ALA A 395 -16.86 -17.31 5.35
CA ALA A 395 -17.89 -18.19 5.92
C ALA A 395 -18.28 -19.34 4.99
N SER A 396 -18.17 -19.18 3.67
CA SER A 396 -18.69 -20.15 2.71
C SER A 396 -17.72 -21.27 2.32
N HIS A 397 -16.41 -21.15 2.60
CA HIS A 397 -15.41 -22.09 2.06
C HIS A 397 -14.37 -22.58 3.08
N ARG A 398 -14.41 -22.10 4.32
CA ARG A 398 -13.47 -22.52 5.33
C ARG A 398 -13.88 -23.88 5.90
N ASP A 399 -13.07 -24.92 5.69
CA ASP A 399 -13.24 -26.19 6.37
C ASP A 399 -12.69 -26.09 7.80
N TYR A 400 -13.50 -25.52 8.68
CA TYR A 400 -13.15 -25.33 10.09
C TYR A 400 -12.74 -26.62 10.77
N LEU A 401 -13.38 -27.76 10.41
CA LEU A 401 -13.08 -29.03 11.04
C LEU A 401 -11.71 -29.56 10.61
N ALA A 402 -11.42 -29.59 9.32
CA ALA A 402 -10.14 -30.05 8.80
C ALA A 402 -8.98 -29.16 9.29
N GLU A 403 -9.16 -27.83 9.28
CA GLU A 403 -8.15 -26.90 9.81
C GLU A 403 -7.93 -27.09 11.32
N TYR A 404 -9.01 -27.24 12.10
CA TYR A 404 -8.90 -27.46 13.55
C TYR A 404 -8.20 -28.76 13.89
N VAL A 405 -8.57 -29.86 13.22
CA VAL A 405 -7.92 -31.16 13.39
C VAL A 405 -6.43 -31.09 13.04
N SER A 406 -6.07 -30.42 11.94
CA SER A 406 -4.68 -30.22 11.55
C SER A 406 -3.90 -29.37 12.57
N LEU A 407 -4.46 -28.25 13.04
CA LEU A 407 -3.84 -27.41 14.06
C LEU A 407 -3.68 -28.15 15.40
N ARG A 408 -4.69 -28.90 15.79
CA ARG A 408 -4.66 -29.72 17.00
C ARG A 408 -3.54 -30.76 16.95
N ALA A 409 -3.46 -31.53 15.86
CA ALA A 409 -2.42 -32.53 15.69
C ALA A 409 -1.00 -31.91 15.72
N ARG A 410 -0.82 -30.73 15.09
CA ARG A 410 0.45 -30.00 15.15
C ARG A 410 0.78 -29.50 16.56
N LEU A 411 -0.22 -29.00 17.29
CA LEU A 411 -0.05 -28.54 18.67
C LEU A 411 0.32 -29.70 19.59
N GLU A 412 -0.36 -30.84 19.47
CA GLU A 412 -0.06 -32.09 20.24
C GLU A 412 1.38 -32.55 19.97
N GLY A 413 1.79 -32.63 18.69
CA GLY A 413 3.16 -33.01 18.34
C GLY A 413 4.23 -32.02 18.81
N GLN A 414 3.94 -30.71 18.84
CA GLN A 414 4.88 -29.74 19.40
C GLN A 414 4.96 -29.80 20.93
N LEU A 415 3.86 -30.11 21.63
CA LEU A 415 3.86 -30.29 23.09
C LEU A 415 4.69 -31.52 23.49
N GLU A 416 4.61 -32.63 22.76
CA GLU A 416 5.45 -33.81 22.96
C GLU A 416 6.94 -33.48 22.79
N ARG A 417 7.30 -32.82 21.69
CA ARG A 417 8.69 -32.36 21.43
C ARG A 417 9.18 -31.39 22.48
N LEU A 418 8.32 -30.49 22.97
CA LEU A 418 8.69 -29.51 23.98
C LEU A 418 9.08 -30.18 25.31
N ALA A 419 8.40 -31.27 25.68
CA ALA A 419 8.75 -32.05 26.87
C ALA A 419 10.15 -32.68 26.76
N GLU A 420 10.56 -33.10 25.55
CA GLU A 420 11.89 -33.65 25.28
C GLU A 420 12.98 -32.59 25.26
N LEU A 421 12.64 -31.35 24.87
CA LEU A 421 13.58 -30.22 24.79
C LEU A 421 13.89 -29.58 26.14
N LEU A 422 13.15 -29.91 27.22
CA LEU A 422 13.40 -29.33 28.54
C LEU A 422 14.80 -29.75 29.04
N PRO A 423 15.77 -28.78 29.17
CA PRO A 423 17.14 -29.16 29.48
C PRO A 423 17.31 -29.66 30.92
N ALA A 424 17.96 -30.80 31.09
CA ALA A 424 18.39 -31.27 32.38
C ALA A 424 19.62 -30.46 32.85
N LEU A 425 19.45 -29.63 33.87
CA LEU A 425 20.53 -28.82 34.45
C LEU A 425 20.95 -29.43 35.82
N ALA A 426 22.23 -29.26 36.15
CA ALA A 426 22.80 -29.69 37.42
C ALA A 426 23.14 -28.48 38.32
N GLU A 427 23.32 -28.74 39.62
CA GLU A 427 23.73 -27.75 40.58
C GLU A 427 25.14 -27.20 40.24
N GLY A 428 25.27 -25.88 40.19
CA GLY A 428 26.52 -25.18 39.91
C GLY A 428 27.28 -24.79 41.19
N ALA A 429 28.43 -24.17 41.03
CA ALA A 429 29.29 -23.70 42.13
C ALA A 429 28.72 -22.51 42.94
N GLY A 430 27.50 -22.07 42.61
CA GLY A 430 26.80 -20.98 43.29
C GLY A 430 26.82 -19.64 42.53
N PRO A 431 25.89 -18.71 42.90
CA PRO A 431 25.78 -17.41 42.25
C PRO A 431 27.08 -16.62 42.31
N GLY A 432 27.48 -15.99 41.16
CA GLY A 432 28.70 -15.16 41.07
C GLY A 432 30.02 -15.93 40.92
N SER A 433 30.03 -17.25 41.02
CA SER A 433 31.25 -18.07 40.87
C SER A 433 31.97 -17.90 39.53
N LEU A 434 31.27 -17.54 38.50
CA LEU A 434 31.79 -17.28 37.14
C LEU A 434 32.16 -15.81 36.89
N GLU A 435 31.86 -14.91 37.81
CA GLU A 435 32.12 -13.47 37.65
C GLU A 435 33.55 -13.07 38.01
N ALA A 436 34.26 -13.87 38.77
CA ALA A 436 35.60 -13.59 39.28
C ALA A 436 36.67 -13.47 38.15
N SER A 437 36.49 -14.18 37.06
CA SER A 437 37.44 -14.19 35.94
C SER A 437 36.69 -14.05 34.60
N THR A 438 36.48 -12.83 34.13
CA THR A 438 35.80 -12.55 32.87
C THR A 438 36.68 -11.76 31.91
N VAL A 439 36.36 -11.85 30.59
CA VAL A 439 36.98 -11.08 29.52
C VAL A 439 35.88 -10.36 28.74
N SER A 440 36.14 -9.14 28.27
CA SER A 440 35.17 -8.42 27.45
C SER A 440 35.19 -8.94 25.99
N VAL A 441 34.04 -8.89 25.33
CA VAL A 441 33.97 -9.28 23.91
C VAL A 441 34.82 -8.36 23.03
N SER A 442 34.95 -7.08 23.42
CA SER A 442 35.85 -6.13 22.75
C SER A 442 37.34 -6.54 22.86
N GLU A 443 37.74 -7.16 23.97
CA GLU A 443 39.10 -7.69 24.11
C GLU A 443 39.30 -8.94 23.25
N LEU A 444 38.32 -9.82 23.20
CA LEU A 444 38.35 -11.00 22.32
C LEU A 444 38.38 -10.59 20.84
N ALA A 445 37.65 -9.59 20.43
CA ALA A 445 37.70 -9.06 19.07
C ALA A 445 39.07 -8.44 18.72
N ARG A 446 39.66 -7.65 19.65
CA ARG A 446 41.02 -7.13 19.48
C ARG A 446 42.08 -8.24 19.38
N ALA A 447 41.86 -9.34 20.03
CA ALA A 447 42.71 -10.52 19.97
C ALA A 447 42.45 -11.39 18.69
N GLY A 448 41.52 -11.00 17.83
CA GLY A 448 41.20 -11.73 16.59
C GLY A 448 40.42 -13.03 16.84
N LEU A 449 39.77 -13.18 17.98
CA LEU A 449 38.98 -14.39 18.33
C LEU A 449 37.51 -14.26 18.00
N VAL A 450 37.02 -13.03 17.78
CA VAL A 450 35.60 -12.71 17.53
C VAL A 450 35.48 -11.70 16.41
N GLU A 451 34.57 -11.96 15.48
CA GLU A 451 34.09 -11.00 14.48
C GLU A 451 32.64 -10.57 14.79
N PHE A 452 32.34 -9.29 14.52
CA PHE A 452 30.99 -8.76 14.66
C PHE A 452 30.28 -8.89 13.31
N GLY A 453 29.35 -9.84 13.21
CA GLY A 453 28.41 -9.96 12.08
C GLY A 453 27.26 -8.94 12.16
N ASP A 454 26.33 -9.01 11.19
CA ASP A 454 25.17 -8.08 11.10
C ASP A 454 24.21 -8.16 12.30
N ALA A 455 24.17 -9.27 13.02
CA ALA A 455 23.25 -9.49 14.14
C ALA A 455 23.98 -9.75 15.47
N GLU A 456 24.97 -10.64 15.52
CA GLU A 456 25.62 -11.08 16.75
C GLU A 456 27.10 -11.37 16.53
N PRO A 457 27.95 -11.27 17.59
CA PRO A 457 29.34 -11.65 17.49
C PRO A 457 29.49 -13.16 17.28
N VAL A 458 30.43 -13.53 16.42
CA VAL A 458 30.74 -14.94 16.08
C VAL A 458 32.21 -15.18 16.38
N SER A 459 32.52 -16.36 16.94
CA SER A 459 33.89 -16.81 17.08
C SER A 459 34.50 -17.16 15.72
N VAL A 460 35.74 -16.73 15.51
CA VAL A 460 36.56 -17.08 14.34
C VAL A 460 37.79 -17.92 14.73
N SER A 461 37.79 -18.47 15.95
CA SER A 461 38.91 -19.22 16.51
C SER A 461 38.44 -20.51 17.21
N ASP A 462 39.22 -21.58 17.09
CA ASP A 462 39.00 -22.84 17.80
C ASP A 462 39.14 -22.72 19.34
N GLN A 463 39.66 -21.60 19.85
CA GLN A 463 39.81 -21.32 21.27
C GLN A 463 38.56 -20.77 21.93
N LEU A 464 37.53 -20.42 21.14
CA LEU A 464 36.29 -19.86 21.63
C LEU A 464 35.10 -20.51 20.96
N ASP A 465 34.19 -21.06 21.78
CA ASP A 465 32.93 -21.64 21.29
C ASP A 465 31.89 -20.55 21.04
N THR A 466 31.27 -20.56 19.86
CA THR A 466 30.28 -19.53 19.46
C THR A 466 28.99 -19.60 20.28
N ASP A 467 28.50 -20.78 20.58
CA ASP A 467 27.26 -20.96 21.34
C ASP A 467 27.44 -20.57 22.80
N TYR A 468 28.61 -20.84 23.35
CA TYR A 468 29.04 -20.32 24.64
C TYR A 468 29.06 -18.80 24.68
N LEU A 469 29.70 -18.15 23.69
CA LEU A 469 29.77 -16.71 23.57
C LEU A 469 28.36 -16.09 23.53
N ARG A 470 27.50 -16.58 22.66
CA ARG A 470 26.12 -16.11 22.49
C ARG A 470 25.30 -16.32 23.76
N GLY A 471 25.36 -17.49 24.36
CA GLY A 471 24.61 -17.82 25.56
C GLY A 471 24.93 -16.88 26.73
N PHE A 472 26.20 -16.57 26.96
CA PHE A 472 26.58 -15.60 27.99
C PHE A 472 26.18 -14.18 27.68
N LEU A 473 26.16 -13.78 26.41
CA LEU A 473 25.71 -12.43 26.01
C LEU A 473 24.23 -12.19 26.31
N HIS A 474 23.42 -13.22 26.24
CA HIS A 474 22.01 -13.14 26.58
C HIS A 474 21.68 -13.29 28.08
N ASN A 475 22.67 -13.45 28.96
CA ASN A 475 22.40 -13.50 30.40
C ASN A 475 21.94 -12.14 30.95
N ALA A 476 21.25 -12.17 32.09
CA ALA A 476 20.68 -10.97 32.73
C ALA A 476 21.72 -9.89 33.07
N ALA A 477 22.97 -10.27 33.37
CA ALA A 477 24.05 -9.32 33.69
C ALA A 477 24.51 -8.55 32.44
N ASN A 478 24.69 -9.22 31.32
CA ASN A 478 25.05 -8.61 30.04
C ASN A 478 23.88 -7.84 29.42
N THR A 479 22.64 -8.35 29.54
CA THR A 479 21.43 -7.62 29.11
C THR A 479 21.27 -6.30 29.83
N ARG A 480 21.49 -6.24 31.16
CA ARG A 480 21.47 -4.97 31.91
C ARG A 480 22.57 -3.99 31.48
N ARG A 481 23.73 -4.47 31.07
CA ARG A 481 24.83 -3.61 30.55
C ARG A 481 24.53 -3.05 29.16
N SER A 482 23.70 -3.73 28.38
CA SER A 482 23.29 -3.35 27.03
C SER A 482 22.03 -2.45 27.00
N THR A 483 21.37 -2.21 28.16
CA THR A 483 20.19 -1.37 28.25
C THR A 483 20.60 0.08 28.54
N SER A 484 20.19 1.03 27.68
CA SER A 484 20.47 2.46 27.90
C SER A 484 19.67 3.02 29.07
N ALA A 485 20.17 4.13 29.69
CA ALA A 485 19.48 4.85 30.76
C ALA A 485 18.08 5.38 30.37
N THR A 486 17.76 5.41 29.07
CA THR A 486 16.45 5.83 28.52
C THR A 486 15.46 4.66 28.30
N GLY A 487 15.80 3.44 28.75
CA GLY A 487 14.91 2.28 28.65
C GLY A 487 14.84 1.64 27.25
N THR A 488 15.58 2.13 26.26
CA THR A 488 15.61 1.54 24.92
C THR A 488 16.61 0.39 24.89
N TYR A 489 16.14 -0.84 24.74
CA TYR A 489 17.00 -2.01 24.55
C TYR A 489 17.67 -1.94 23.17
N ARG A 490 18.97 -1.82 23.15
CA ARG A 490 19.80 -2.01 21.95
C ARG A 490 20.90 -3.00 22.31
N PHE A 491 20.85 -4.19 21.73
CA PHE A 491 21.87 -5.19 21.94
C PHE A 491 23.21 -4.67 21.41
N ASP A 492 24.14 -4.35 22.33
CA ASP A 492 25.54 -4.07 22.02
C ASP A 492 26.40 -5.19 22.56
N GLY A 493 26.69 -6.19 21.72
CA GLY A 493 27.55 -7.30 22.08
C GLY A 493 28.99 -6.91 22.45
N ARG A 494 29.43 -5.69 22.13
CA ARG A 494 30.81 -5.21 22.38
C ARG A 494 31.10 -5.00 23.86
N GLY A 495 30.12 -4.55 24.62
CA GLY A 495 30.21 -4.33 26.07
C GLY A 495 30.03 -5.59 26.91
N GLY A 496 29.62 -6.70 26.29
CA GLY A 496 29.39 -7.97 26.95
C GLY A 496 30.67 -8.57 27.56
N ARG A 497 30.52 -9.33 28.63
CA ARG A 497 31.62 -10.06 29.30
C ARG A 497 31.29 -11.53 29.38
N VAL A 498 32.29 -12.37 29.10
CA VAL A 498 32.17 -13.84 29.20
C VAL A 498 33.22 -14.37 30.19
N PRO A 499 32.91 -15.42 30.99
CA PRO A 499 33.85 -16.03 31.88
C PRO A 499 35.04 -16.67 31.15
N LYS A 500 36.20 -16.70 31.74
CA LYS A 500 37.35 -17.44 31.22
C LYS A 500 37.27 -18.89 31.63
N MET A 501 37.24 -19.82 30.67
CA MET A 501 37.26 -21.26 30.90
C MET A 501 37.89 -21.99 29.71
N ASP A 502 38.27 -23.23 29.92
CA ASP A 502 38.78 -24.09 28.84
C ASP A 502 37.72 -24.41 27.79
N VAL A 503 38.13 -24.76 26.57
CA VAL A 503 37.23 -25.01 25.44
C VAL A 503 36.25 -26.17 25.70
N ALA A 504 36.64 -27.16 26.49
CA ALA A 504 35.75 -28.28 26.83
C ALA A 504 34.60 -27.83 27.74
N ALA A 505 34.90 -26.93 28.70
CA ALA A 505 33.89 -26.28 29.54
C ALA A 505 33.01 -25.35 28.73
N GLN A 506 33.60 -24.51 27.86
CA GLN A 506 32.84 -23.64 26.96
C GLN A 506 31.81 -24.41 26.13
N ARG A 507 32.21 -25.52 25.50
CA ARG A 507 31.31 -26.38 24.72
C ARG A 507 30.19 -27.01 25.57
N ARG A 508 30.42 -27.32 26.84
CA ARG A 508 29.38 -27.79 27.73
C ARG A 508 28.33 -26.71 28.01
N TYR A 509 28.79 -25.49 28.32
CA TYR A 509 27.90 -24.36 28.53
C TYR A 509 27.17 -23.96 27.23
N GLY A 510 27.86 -23.96 26.08
CA GLY A 510 27.27 -23.70 24.78
C GLY A 510 26.11 -24.63 24.45
N ARG A 511 26.30 -25.97 24.66
CA ARG A 511 25.21 -26.95 24.49
C ARG A 511 24.03 -26.70 25.44
N ALA A 512 24.31 -26.32 26.69
CA ALA A 512 23.26 -26.02 27.66
C ALA A 512 22.46 -24.78 27.27
N PHE A 513 23.13 -23.70 26.81
CA PHE A 513 22.47 -22.50 26.31
C PHE A 513 21.66 -22.76 25.06
N ASN A 514 22.16 -23.55 24.11
CA ASN A 514 21.41 -23.94 22.93
C ASN A 514 20.15 -24.74 23.30
N ALA A 515 20.22 -25.68 24.23
CA ALA A 515 19.05 -26.43 24.70
C ALA A 515 18.00 -25.48 25.32
N VAL A 516 18.41 -24.50 26.13
CA VAL A 516 17.50 -23.48 26.68
C VAL A 516 16.87 -22.62 25.57
N GLN A 517 17.63 -22.22 24.57
CA GLN A 517 17.10 -21.42 23.44
C GLN A 517 16.15 -22.24 22.57
N GLU A 518 16.45 -23.51 22.31
CA GLU A 518 15.55 -24.42 21.59
C GLU A 518 14.23 -24.63 22.33
N PHE A 519 14.30 -24.80 23.64
CA PHE A 519 13.11 -24.89 24.49
C PHE A 519 12.29 -23.60 24.45
N GLU A 520 12.93 -22.43 24.57
CA GLU A 520 12.25 -21.13 24.47
C GLU A 520 11.57 -20.93 23.10
N ARG A 521 12.22 -21.35 22.01
CA ARG A 521 11.64 -21.31 20.66
C ARG A 521 10.42 -22.21 20.57
N GLY A 522 10.51 -23.43 21.06
CA GLY A 522 9.40 -24.39 21.12
C GLY A 522 8.21 -23.86 21.92
N MET A 523 8.46 -23.18 23.05
CA MET A 523 7.41 -22.52 23.84
C MET A 523 6.68 -21.44 23.06
N ARG A 524 7.39 -20.61 22.32
CA ARG A 524 6.78 -19.57 21.47
C ARG A 524 5.92 -20.18 20.37
N GLU A 525 6.40 -21.25 19.75
CA GLU A 525 5.67 -21.96 18.68
C GLU A 525 4.39 -22.62 19.21
N VAL A 526 4.44 -23.26 20.38
CA VAL A 526 3.27 -23.82 21.07
C VAL A 526 2.27 -22.74 21.42
N ALA A 527 2.72 -21.59 21.93
CA ALA A 527 1.85 -20.47 22.27
C ALA A 527 1.14 -19.89 21.02
N ASP A 528 1.84 -19.80 19.89
CA ASP A 528 1.28 -19.32 18.63
C ASP A 528 0.25 -20.30 18.04
N LEU A 529 0.59 -21.58 17.99
CA LEU A 529 -0.34 -22.63 17.55
C LEU A 529 -1.58 -22.70 18.45
N GLY A 530 -1.39 -22.60 19.78
CA GLY A 530 -2.49 -22.62 20.76
C GLY A 530 -3.44 -21.44 20.56
N ARG A 531 -2.93 -20.23 20.38
CA ARG A 531 -3.73 -19.04 20.10
C ARG A 531 -4.57 -19.22 18.83
N ARG A 532 -3.94 -19.65 17.73
CA ARG A 532 -4.62 -19.90 16.45
C ARG A 532 -5.69 -20.98 16.55
N ALA A 533 -5.44 -22.04 17.30
CA ALA A 533 -6.43 -23.11 17.52
C ALA A 533 -7.64 -22.61 18.33
N VAL A 534 -7.42 -21.75 19.33
CA VAL A 534 -8.48 -21.15 20.14
C VAL A 534 -9.33 -20.19 19.31
N GLU A 535 -8.71 -19.32 18.49
CA GLU A 535 -9.41 -18.40 17.58
C GLU A 535 -10.28 -19.19 16.60
N LEU A 536 -9.70 -20.19 15.91
CA LEU A 536 -10.42 -21.04 14.97
C LEU A 536 -11.59 -21.78 15.59
N ALA A 537 -11.39 -22.33 16.81
CA ALA A 537 -12.45 -23.03 17.52
C ALA A 537 -13.59 -22.10 17.93
N ARG A 538 -13.29 -20.88 18.43
CA ARG A 538 -14.30 -19.88 18.78
C ARG A 538 -15.12 -19.43 17.57
N ASP A 539 -14.45 -19.16 16.48
CA ASP A 539 -15.10 -18.73 15.24
C ASP A 539 -15.99 -19.85 14.68
N GLY A 540 -15.47 -21.09 14.62
CA GLY A 540 -16.20 -22.23 14.12
C GLY A 540 -17.41 -22.62 15.00
N LEU A 541 -17.30 -22.53 16.32
CA LEU A 541 -18.42 -22.74 17.24
C LEU A 541 -19.44 -21.60 17.16
N GLY A 542 -18.96 -20.36 17.03
CA GLY A 542 -19.83 -19.16 16.98
C GLY A 542 -20.67 -19.10 15.71
N ASN A 543 -20.15 -19.59 14.59
CA ASN A 543 -20.86 -19.61 13.29
C ASN A 543 -21.55 -20.96 12.97
N GLY A 544 -21.46 -21.95 13.86
CA GLY A 544 -22.07 -23.28 13.69
C GLY A 544 -21.33 -24.23 12.75
N ALA A 545 -20.14 -23.88 12.27
CA ALA A 545 -19.30 -24.76 11.45
C ALA A 545 -18.59 -25.87 12.29
N LEU A 546 -18.44 -25.64 13.58
CA LEU A 546 -18.03 -26.66 14.58
C LEU A 546 -19.13 -26.84 15.61
N ALA A 547 -19.22 -28.02 16.17
CA ALA A 547 -20.16 -28.37 17.24
C ALA A 547 -19.39 -28.93 18.44
N PRO A 548 -19.91 -28.80 19.68
CA PRO A 548 -19.41 -29.55 20.84
C PRO A 548 -19.43 -31.04 20.53
N PRO A 549 -18.51 -31.82 21.11
CA PRO A 549 -18.61 -33.29 21.01
C PRO A 549 -19.96 -33.75 21.52
N ALA A 550 -20.55 -34.77 20.87
CA ALA A 550 -21.79 -35.39 21.36
C ALA A 550 -21.51 -35.93 22.78
N ASP A 551 -22.46 -35.69 23.69
CA ASP A 551 -22.34 -36.18 25.06
C ASP A 551 -22.07 -37.70 25.05
N GLN A 552 -20.95 -38.09 25.63
CA GLN A 552 -20.62 -39.52 25.86
C GLN A 552 -21.35 -39.98 27.12
N ASP A 553 -22.64 -39.69 27.22
CA ASP A 553 -23.50 -40.26 28.29
C ASP A 553 -24.34 -41.40 27.70
N GLY A 554 -23.81 -42.60 27.84
CA GLY A 554 -24.46 -43.86 27.55
C GLY A 554 -23.72 -44.98 28.22
#